data_c64c9cfe909ec489861a073a1ccf699d
#
_entry.id   c64c9cfe909ec489861a073a1ccf699d
#
_cell.length_a   1.000
_cell.length_b   1.000
_cell.length_c   1.000
_cell.angle_alpha   90.00
_cell.angle_beta   90.00
_cell.angle_gamma   90.00
#
_symmetry.space_group_name_H-M   'P 1'
#
loop_
_entity.id
_entity.type
_entity.pdbx_description
1 polymer ?
#
loop_
_entity_poly.entity_id
_entity_poly.type
_entity_poly.pdbx_seq_one_letter_code
_entity_poly.pdbx_strand_id
1 'polypeptide(L)' 'MYSIVLTDGKIINIKATEVEWCEKSRMIKLINDRRIVARINMDNVVGWIDADYKTEIEPQESEGV' A
#
# COMPACT_ATOMS: atom_id res chain seq x y z
N MET A 1 -6.47 5.97 0.95
CA MET A 1 -5.10 6.36 1.29
C MET A 1 -4.25 5.14 1.52
N TYR A 2 -3.13 5.06 0.85
CA TYR A 2 -2.22 3.95 1.04
C TYR A 2 -0.93 4.44 1.69
N SER A 3 -0.42 3.66 2.60
CA SER A 3 0.85 3.93 3.23
C SER A 3 1.83 2.92 2.67
N ILE A 4 2.85 3.38 1.99
CA ILE A 4 3.84 2.53 1.35
C ILE A 4 5.09 2.53 2.20
N VAL A 5 5.52 1.34 2.61
CA VAL A 5 6.71 1.22 3.45
C VAL A 5 7.88 0.89 2.56
N LEU A 6 8.89 1.70 2.60
CA LEU A 6 10.07 1.53 1.77
C LEU A 6 11.16 0.77 2.48
N THR A 7 12.10 0.24 1.73
CA THR A 7 13.16 -0.59 2.28
C THR A 7 14.08 0.19 3.22
N ASP A 8 14.13 1.51 3.09
CA ASP A 8 14.98 2.29 3.97
C ASP A 8 14.23 2.70 5.24
N GLY A 9 13.01 2.20 5.41
CA GLY A 9 12.24 2.50 6.60
C GLY A 9 11.32 3.69 6.49
N LYS A 10 11.36 4.40 5.38
CA LYS A 10 10.49 5.54 5.23
C LYS A 10 9.11 5.09 4.83
N ILE A 11 8.12 5.90 5.16
CA ILE A 11 6.74 5.59 4.81
C ILE A 11 6.20 6.76 4.02
N ILE A 12 5.58 6.44 2.89
CA ILE A 12 4.99 7.45 2.05
C ILE A 12 3.50 7.24 2.05
N ASN A 13 2.73 8.28 2.30
CA ASN A 13 1.27 8.19 2.30
C ASN A 13 0.75 8.77 1.00
N ILE A 14 -0.03 7.99 0.26
CA ILE A 14 -0.51 8.41 -1.04
C ILE A 14 -2.01 8.23 -1.13
N LYS A 15 -2.70 9.23 -1.58
CA LYS A 15 -4.13 9.16 -1.72
C LYS A 15 -4.42 8.38 -3.00
N ALA A 16 -4.94 7.20 -2.88
CA ALA A 16 -5.23 6.36 -4.03
C ALA A 16 -6.38 5.42 -3.70
N THR A 17 -7.08 4.94 -4.70
CA THR A 17 -8.19 4.03 -4.53
C THR A 17 -7.79 2.62 -4.86
N GLU A 18 -6.72 2.42 -5.62
CA GLU A 18 -6.28 1.09 -5.99
C GLU A 18 -4.80 1.00 -6.12
N VAL A 19 -4.28 -0.20 -5.97
CA VAL A 19 -2.87 -0.47 -6.17
C VAL A 19 -2.80 -1.60 -7.17
N GLU A 20 -1.98 -1.47 -8.20
CA GLU A 20 -1.76 -2.51 -9.16
C GLU A 20 -0.28 -2.79 -9.18
N TRP A 21 0.12 -4.03 -9.41
CA TRP A 21 1.52 -4.31 -9.50
C TRP A 21 1.77 -5.31 -10.63
N CYS A 22 2.94 -5.27 -11.20
CA CYS A 22 3.31 -6.15 -12.27
C CYS A 22 4.67 -6.73 -11.94
N GLU A 23 4.74 -8.03 -11.73
CA GLU A 23 5.97 -8.66 -11.39
C GLU A 23 6.97 -8.63 -12.51
N LYS A 24 6.53 -8.65 -13.74
CA LYS A 24 7.43 -8.61 -14.83
C LYS A 24 8.18 -7.32 -14.88
N SER A 25 7.52 -6.19 -14.72
CA SER A 25 8.16 -4.91 -14.80
C SER A 25 8.66 -4.46 -13.43
N ARG A 26 8.26 -5.18 -12.39
CA ARG A 26 8.61 -4.86 -11.03
C ARG A 26 8.19 -3.44 -10.66
N MET A 27 7.01 -3.07 -11.07
CA MET A 27 6.48 -1.75 -10.78
C MET A 27 5.17 -1.84 -10.05
N ILE A 28 4.96 -0.90 -9.13
CA ILE A 28 3.71 -0.78 -8.42
C ILE A 28 3.12 0.55 -8.84
N LYS A 29 1.85 0.56 -9.20
CA LYS A 29 1.19 1.78 -9.60
C LYS A 29 0.10 2.06 -8.60
N LEU A 30 -0.01 3.30 -8.17
CA LEU A 30 -1.09 3.69 -7.31
C LEU A 30 -2.03 4.54 -8.15
N ILE A 31 -3.32 4.22 -8.10
CA ILE A 31 -4.30 4.85 -8.95
C ILE A 31 -5.35 5.54 -8.13
N ASN A 32 -5.68 6.75 -8.46
CA ASN A 32 -6.72 7.47 -7.78
C ASN A 32 -7.63 8.06 -8.84
N ASP A 33 -8.91 7.66 -8.79
CA ASP A 33 -9.88 8.18 -9.71
C ASP A 33 -9.46 7.94 -11.14
N ARG A 34 -9.07 6.69 -11.44
CA ARG A 34 -8.69 6.26 -12.78
C ARG A 34 -7.43 6.91 -13.32
N ARG A 35 -6.65 7.54 -12.48
CA ARG A 35 -5.42 8.15 -12.91
C ARG A 35 -4.28 7.59 -12.10
N ILE A 36 -3.16 7.33 -12.75
CA ILE A 36 -1.99 6.82 -12.05
C ILE A 36 -1.37 8.01 -11.35
N VAL A 37 -1.33 7.98 -10.03
CA VAL A 37 -0.77 9.08 -9.27
C VAL A 37 0.65 8.78 -8.79
N ALA A 38 1.07 7.54 -8.84
CA ALA A 38 2.44 7.21 -8.45
C ALA A 38 2.87 5.90 -9.05
N ARG A 39 4.17 5.76 -9.31
CA ARG A 39 4.76 4.53 -9.77
C ARG A 39 5.97 4.32 -8.92
N ILE A 40 6.11 3.14 -8.34
CA ILE A 40 7.22 2.86 -7.44
C ILE A 40 7.80 1.51 -7.79
N ASN A 41 9.12 1.40 -7.77
CA ASN A 41 9.78 0.17 -8.08
C ASN A 41 9.56 -0.81 -6.93
N MET A 42 9.14 -2.02 -7.23
CA MET A 42 8.88 -3.01 -6.20
C MET A 42 10.10 -3.31 -5.36
N ASP A 43 11.29 -3.16 -5.89
CA ASP A 43 12.49 -3.47 -5.14
C ASP A 43 12.72 -2.49 -4.01
N ASN A 44 12.05 -1.37 -4.02
CA ASN A 44 12.21 -0.39 -2.96
C ASN A 44 11.08 -0.45 -1.94
N VAL A 45 10.19 -1.41 -2.07
CA VAL A 45 9.01 -1.47 -1.22
C VAL A 45 8.98 -2.73 -0.39
N VAL A 46 8.71 -2.60 0.89
CA VAL A 46 8.55 -3.73 1.76
C VAL A 46 7.09 -4.15 1.75
N GLY A 47 6.20 -3.19 1.65
CA GLY A 47 4.78 -3.50 1.63
C GLY A 47 3.93 -2.25 1.64
N TRP A 48 2.63 -2.43 1.62
CA TRP A 48 1.75 -1.28 1.69
C TRP A 48 0.50 -1.63 2.48
N ILE A 49 -0.15 -0.63 3.04
CA ILE A 49 -1.34 -0.81 3.82
C ILE A 49 -2.37 0.20 3.38
N ASP A 50 -3.60 -0.24 3.24
CA ASP A 50 -4.68 0.66 2.89
C ASP A 50 -5.11 1.28 4.20
N ALA A 51 -4.78 2.51 4.42
CA ALA A 51 -5.06 3.17 5.66
C ALA A 51 -6.54 3.38 5.93
N ASP A 52 -7.36 3.26 4.90
CA ASP A 52 -8.77 3.43 5.09
C ASP A 52 -9.46 2.09 5.35
N TYR A 53 -8.72 1.02 5.33
CA TYR A 53 -9.29 -0.29 5.53
C TYR A 53 -9.71 -0.44 6.98
N LYS A 54 -10.96 -0.82 7.18
CA LYS A 54 -11.41 -0.98 8.50
C LYS A 54 -11.19 -2.34 8.90
N THR A 55 -10.33 -2.58 9.77
CA THR A 55 -10.08 -3.89 10.11
C THR A 55 -10.97 -4.33 11.14
N GLU A 56 -11.92 -4.99 10.74
CA GLU A 56 -12.77 -5.53 11.69
C GLU A 56 -12.05 -6.63 12.28
N ILE A 57 -10.96 -7.00 11.79
CA ILE A 57 -10.22 -8.04 12.32
C ILE A 57 -9.55 -7.63 13.53
N GLU A 58 -9.20 -6.37 13.60
CA GLU A 58 -8.59 -5.96 14.71
C GLU A 58 -9.06 -6.36 15.96
N PRO A 59 -10.20 -6.27 16.19
CA PRO A 59 -10.72 -6.62 17.45
C PRO A 59 -10.41 -7.97 17.82
N GLN A 60 -10.29 -8.81 16.96
CA GLN A 60 -10.12 -10.06 17.36
C GLN A 60 -8.87 -10.33 17.82
N GLU A 61 -8.00 -9.60 17.50
CA GLU A 61 -6.82 -9.93 17.92
C GLU A 61 -6.76 -9.73 19.24
N SER A 62 -7.57 -9.00 19.58
CA SER A 62 -7.52 -8.81 20.87
C SER A 62 -7.86 -9.97 21.47
N GLU A 63 -8.08 -10.52 21.16
CA GLU A 63 -8.30 -11.46 21.71
C GLU A 63 -7.64 -12.19 21.87
N GLY A 64 -7.34 -12.12 21.69
CA GLY A 64 -6.87 -12.85 21.89
C GLY A 64 -6.33 -12.91 22.55
N VAL A 65 -6.29 -12.69 22.76
CA VAL A 65 -5.89 -12.76 23.32
C VAL A 65 -5.77 -13.04 23.94
#